data_918fc6432a5a7d4430353496fef01d04
#
_entry.id   918fc6432a5a7d4430353496fef01d04
#
_cell.length_a   1.000
_cell.length_b   1.000
_cell.length_c   1.000
_cell.angle_alpha   90.00
_cell.angle_beta   90.00
_cell.angle_gamma   90.00
#
_symmetry.space_group_name_H-M   'P 1'
#
loop_
_entity.id
_entity.type
_entity.pdbx_description
1 polymer ?
#
loop_
_entity_poly.entity_id
_entity_poly.type
_entity_poly.pdbx_seq_one_letter_code
_entity_poly.pdbx_strand_id
1 'polypeptide(L)'
;GAMKLNRKLNQMKKRIFNKYVDKICKAYYIDESELFAKDKRSDLADARHLLYYLSLEAPMTLAQLKKYMMDNNYKISHSSIYHGYNKIKLLTETNDDIQDIVKSIRKECTS
;
A
#
# COMPACT_ATOMS: atom_id res chain seq x y z
N GLY A 1 -29.63 -0.32 -0.15
CA GLY A 1 -29.49 -1.65 -0.72
C GLY A 1 -28.03 -2.12 -0.80
N ALA A 2 -27.81 -3.32 -1.30
CA ALA A 2 -26.48 -3.93 -1.41
C ALA A 2 -25.51 -3.07 -2.23
N MET A 3 -26.00 -2.44 -3.29
CA MET A 3 -25.16 -1.59 -4.14
C MET A 3 -24.64 -0.35 -3.40
N LYS A 4 -25.48 0.26 -2.55
CA LYS A 4 -25.05 1.40 -1.72
C LYS A 4 -23.98 0.97 -0.71
N LEU A 5 -24.18 -0.18 -0.08
CA LEU A 5 -23.22 -0.72 0.89
C LEU A 5 -21.88 -1.02 0.22
N ASN A 6 -21.90 -1.63 -0.97
CA ASN A 6 -20.70 -1.92 -1.73
C ASN A 6 -19.94 -0.66 -2.11
N ARG A 7 -20.63 0.41 -2.52
CA ARG A 7 -20.01 1.70 -2.81
C ARG A 7 -19.33 2.30 -1.58
N LYS A 8 -20.01 2.25 -0.44
CA LYS A 8 -19.43 2.74 0.82
C LYS A 8 -18.18 1.97 1.21
N LEU A 9 -18.21 0.65 1.08
CA LEU A 9 -17.05 -0.20 1.38
C LEU A 9 -15.88 0.11 0.45
N ASN A 10 -16.16 0.26 -0.86
CA ASN A 10 -15.11 0.61 -1.83
C ASN A 10 -14.52 1.98 -1.55
N GLN A 11 -15.36 2.97 -1.20
CA GLN A 11 -14.89 4.31 -0.84
C GLN A 11 -14.02 4.28 0.42
N MET A 12 -14.41 3.49 1.41
CA MET A 12 -13.62 3.33 2.64
C MET A 12 -12.26 2.71 2.36
N LYS A 13 -12.22 1.69 1.52
CA LYS A 13 -10.98 1.01 1.14
C LYS A 13 -10.05 1.95 0.37
N LYS A 14 -10.60 2.73 -0.56
CA LYS A 14 -9.81 3.71 -1.31
C LYS A 14 -9.28 4.81 -0.37
N ARG A 15 -10.08 5.24 0.59
CA ARG A 15 -9.64 6.22 1.60
C ARG A 15 -8.48 5.67 2.41
N ILE A 16 -8.56 4.42 2.84
CA ILE A 16 -7.48 3.76 3.58
C ILE A 16 -6.23 3.64 2.71
N PHE A 17 -6.38 3.26 1.45
CA PHE A 17 -5.26 3.23 0.50
C PHE A 17 -4.57 4.59 0.42
N ASN A 18 -5.34 5.66 0.27
CA ASN A 18 -4.80 7.02 0.19
C ASN A 18 -4.08 7.43 1.49
N LYS A 19 -4.60 7.02 2.64
CA LYS A 19 -3.93 7.25 3.93
C LYS A 19 -2.61 6.50 4.02
N TYR A 20 -2.57 5.25 3.55
CA TYR A 20 -1.32 4.48 3.49
C TYR A 20 -0.30 5.20 2.61
N VAL A 21 -0.71 5.66 1.43
CA VAL A 21 0.16 6.42 0.52
C VAL A 21 0.75 7.64 1.24
N ASP A 22 -0.10 8.44 1.89
CA ASP A 22 0.32 9.65 2.59
C ASP A 22 1.35 9.33 3.69
N LYS A 23 1.07 8.34 4.52
CA LYS A 23 1.95 7.97 5.64
C LYS A 23 3.27 7.37 5.16
N ILE A 24 3.23 6.55 4.12
CA ILE A 24 4.44 5.98 3.52
C ILE A 24 5.31 7.08 2.93
N CYS A 25 4.72 8.00 2.18
CA CYS A 25 5.46 9.12 1.60
C CYS A 25 6.15 9.95 2.67
N LYS A 26 5.47 10.22 3.78
CA LYS A 26 6.07 10.95 4.90
C LYS A 26 7.20 10.16 5.55
N ALA A 27 7.02 8.87 5.74
CA ALA A 27 8.03 8.01 6.39
C ALA A 27 9.30 7.89 5.54
N TYR A 28 9.17 7.86 4.22
CA TYR A 28 10.30 7.72 3.30
C TYR A 28 10.81 9.05 2.74
N TYR A 29 10.20 10.17 3.13
CA TYR A 29 10.57 11.51 2.63
C TYR A 29 10.52 11.59 1.11
N ILE A 30 9.44 11.10 0.53
CA ILE A 30 9.19 11.11 -0.92
C ILE A 30 7.84 11.75 -1.23
N ASP A 31 7.67 12.20 -2.47
CA ASP A 31 6.39 12.71 -2.96
C ASP A 31 5.56 11.57 -3.56
N GLU A 32 4.23 11.76 -3.62
CA GLU A 32 3.36 10.80 -4.27
C GLU A 32 3.73 10.60 -5.74
N SER A 33 4.16 11.66 -6.43
CA SER A 33 4.60 11.59 -7.82
C SER A 33 5.79 10.64 -7.99
N GLU A 34 6.68 10.60 -7.01
CA GLU A 34 7.82 9.67 -7.00
C GLU A 34 7.36 8.24 -6.73
N LEU A 35 6.43 8.08 -5.78
CA LEU A 35 5.91 6.75 -5.42
C LEU A 35 5.29 6.05 -6.63
N PHE A 36 4.54 6.78 -7.44
CA PHE A 36 3.85 6.25 -8.61
C PHE A 36 4.61 6.44 -9.94
N ALA A 37 5.87 6.83 -9.88
CA ALA A 37 6.74 6.87 -11.06
C ALA A 37 7.37 5.51 -11.32
N LYS A 38 7.71 5.23 -12.57
CA LYS A 38 8.41 3.99 -12.94
C LYS A 38 9.92 4.14 -12.70
N ASP A 39 10.28 4.65 -11.53
CA ASP A 39 11.65 4.84 -11.09
C ASP A 39 12.11 3.61 -10.29
N LYS A 40 13.31 3.14 -10.55
CA LYS A 40 13.85 1.92 -9.93
C LYS A 40 14.71 2.17 -8.69
N ARG A 41 14.75 3.41 -8.17
CA ARG A 41 15.48 3.68 -6.92
C ARG A 41 14.96 2.76 -5.81
N SER A 42 15.89 2.26 -5.00
CA SER A 42 15.56 1.25 -3.97
C SER A 42 14.61 1.78 -2.91
N ASP A 43 14.72 3.05 -2.52
CA ASP A 43 13.81 3.66 -1.55
C ASP A 43 12.38 3.73 -2.07
N LEU A 44 12.20 4.04 -3.35
CA LEU A 44 10.87 4.06 -3.97
C LEU A 44 10.29 2.65 -4.11
N ALA A 45 11.14 1.67 -4.46
CA ALA A 45 10.71 0.27 -4.51
C ALA A 45 10.28 -0.23 -3.14
N ASP A 46 11.05 0.08 -2.11
CA ASP A 46 10.73 -0.32 -0.73
C ASP A 46 9.41 0.31 -0.27
N ALA A 47 9.18 1.58 -0.59
CA ALA A 47 7.94 2.27 -0.25
C ALA A 47 6.74 1.61 -0.93
N ARG A 48 6.86 1.25 -2.22
CA ARG A 48 5.79 0.56 -2.94
C ARG A 48 5.53 -0.83 -2.35
N HIS A 49 6.57 -1.57 -2.01
CA HIS A 49 6.43 -2.89 -1.38
C HIS A 49 5.68 -2.79 -0.05
N LEU A 50 5.98 -1.78 0.75
CA LEU A 50 5.27 -1.54 2.00
C LEU A 50 3.79 -1.22 1.74
N LEU A 51 3.49 -0.43 0.73
CA LEU A 51 2.11 -0.14 0.33
C LEU A 51 1.35 -1.42 -0.04
N TYR A 52 1.97 -2.31 -0.81
CA TYR A 52 1.34 -3.58 -1.17
C TYR A 52 1.07 -4.44 0.04
N TYR A 53 2.05 -4.54 0.94
CA TYR A 53 1.91 -5.33 2.16
C TYR A 53 0.77 -4.81 3.04
N LEU A 54 0.76 -3.52 3.35
CA LEU A 54 -0.29 -2.92 4.18
C LEU A 54 -1.68 -3.11 3.56
N SER A 55 -1.79 -2.86 2.25
CA SER A 55 -3.06 -2.94 1.54
C SER A 55 -3.62 -4.36 1.49
N LEU A 56 -2.78 -5.35 1.19
CA LEU A 56 -3.22 -6.75 1.07
C LEU A 56 -3.49 -7.39 2.43
N GLU A 57 -2.80 -6.95 3.49
CA GLU A 57 -3.12 -7.44 4.84
C GLU A 57 -4.49 -6.93 5.30
N ALA A 58 -4.82 -5.67 5.01
CA ALA A 58 -6.13 -5.10 5.32
C ALA A 58 -6.28 -3.70 4.70
N PRO A 59 -7.38 -3.41 4.06
CA PRO A 59 -8.58 -4.22 3.83
C PRO A 59 -8.77 -4.65 2.37
N MET A 60 -7.72 -4.55 1.53
CA MET A 60 -7.88 -4.63 0.08
C MET A 60 -7.61 -6.02 -0.48
N THR A 61 -8.37 -6.37 -1.52
CA THR A 61 -8.04 -7.53 -2.35
C THR A 61 -6.95 -7.14 -3.36
N LEU A 62 -6.32 -8.15 -3.95
CA LEU A 62 -5.32 -7.94 -4.99
C LEU A 62 -5.89 -7.13 -6.17
N ALA A 63 -7.11 -7.45 -6.60
CA ALA A 63 -7.75 -6.75 -7.71
C ALA A 63 -8.00 -5.27 -7.37
N GLN A 64 -8.44 -4.98 -6.15
CA GLN A 64 -8.65 -3.61 -5.69
C GLN A 64 -7.35 -2.83 -5.63
N LEU A 65 -6.30 -3.42 -5.10
CA LEU A 65 -4.98 -2.78 -5.04
C LEU A 65 -4.46 -2.47 -6.43
N LYS A 66 -4.55 -3.43 -7.35
CA LYS A 66 -4.12 -3.23 -8.74
C LYS A 66 -4.89 -2.08 -9.40
N LYS A 67 -6.21 -2.01 -9.15
CA LYS A 67 -7.04 -0.91 -9.65
C LYS A 67 -6.59 0.44 -9.10
N TYR A 68 -6.34 0.52 -7.80
CA TYR A 68 -5.92 1.79 -7.18
C TYR A 68 -4.54 2.23 -7.67
N MET A 69 -3.63 1.29 -7.90
CA MET A 69 -2.35 1.61 -8.52
C MET A 69 -2.55 2.16 -9.93
N MET A 70 -3.43 1.53 -10.72
CA MET A 70 -3.73 1.98 -12.08
C MET A 70 -4.40 3.36 -12.08
N ASP A 71 -5.25 3.66 -11.09
CA ASP A 71 -5.85 5.00 -10.94
C ASP A 71 -4.79 6.09 -10.78
N ASN A 72 -3.60 5.71 -10.30
CA ASN A 72 -2.44 6.59 -10.17
C ASN A 72 -1.44 6.42 -11.32
N ASN A 73 -1.91 5.89 -12.46
CA ASN A 73 -1.10 5.67 -13.66
C ASN A 73 0.08 4.73 -13.45
N TYR A 74 -0.04 3.81 -12.49
CA TYR A 74 1.00 2.82 -12.23
C TYR A 74 0.49 1.43 -12.57
N LYS A 75 0.86 0.97 -13.78
CA LYS A 75 0.51 -0.37 -14.25
C LYS A 75 1.45 -1.39 -13.63
N ILE A 76 0.89 -2.42 -12.99
CA ILE A 76 1.67 -3.44 -12.31
C ILE A 76 1.00 -4.82 -12.45
N SER A 77 1.81 -5.88 -12.53
CA SER A 77 1.32 -7.25 -12.60
C SER A 77 1.04 -7.80 -11.20
N HIS A 78 0.20 -8.83 -11.13
CA HIS A 78 -0.05 -9.54 -9.87
C HIS A 78 1.24 -10.11 -9.28
N SER A 79 2.11 -10.66 -10.11
CA SER A 79 3.40 -11.22 -9.69
C SER A 79 4.28 -10.18 -9.01
N SER A 80 4.34 -8.98 -9.57
CA SER A 80 5.15 -7.89 -9.00
C SER A 80 4.60 -7.43 -7.65
N ILE A 81 3.28 -7.36 -7.52
CA ILE A 81 2.64 -7.02 -6.24
C ILE A 81 3.00 -8.06 -5.18
N TYR A 82 2.82 -9.34 -5.49
CA TYR A 82 3.13 -10.41 -4.54
C TYR A 82 4.61 -10.48 -4.20
N HIS A 83 5.50 -10.20 -5.16
CA HIS A 83 6.93 -10.13 -4.87
C HIS A 83 7.23 -9.09 -3.80
N GLY A 84 6.69 -7.89 -3.95
CA GLY A 84 6.86 -6.82 -2.96
C GLY A 84 6.21 -7.15 -1.62
N TYR A 85 5.00 -7.70 -1.66
CA TYR A 85 4.27 -8.13 -0.48
C TYR A 85 5.10 -9.14 0.34
N ASN A 86 5.59 -10.19 -0.32
CA ASN A 86 6.34 -11.24 0.36
C ASN A 86 7.66 -10.72 0.93
N LYS A 87 8.30 -9.79 0.25
CA LYS A 87 9.54 -9.18 0.71
C LYS A 87 9.34 -8.44 2.04
N ILE A 88 8.28 -7.64 2.15
CA ILE A 88 7.96 -6.94 3.39
C ILE A 88 7.50 -7.92 4.48
N LYS A 89 6.69 -8.92 4.12
CA LYS A 89 6.26 -9.94 5.06
C LYS A 89 7.45 -10.61 5.74
N LEU A 90 8.46 -10.96 4.96
CA LEU A 90 9.69 -11.56 5.50
C LEU A 90 10.41 -10.57 6.43
N LEU A 91 10.49 -9.29 6.04
CA LEU A 91 11.13 -8.27 6.86
C LEU A 91 10.40 -8.05 8.18
N THR A 92 9.06 -8.16 8.21
CA THR A 92 8.30 -8.01 9.47
C THR A 92 8.64 -9.11 10.47
N GLU A 93 9.12 -10.26 9.99
CA GLU A 93 9.49 -11.38 10.87
C GLU A 93 10.89 -11.21 11.46
N THR A 94 11.75 -10.39 10.85
CA THR A 94 13.17 -10.32 11.19
C THR A 94 13.67 -8.92 11.53
N ASN A 95 12.87 -7.88 11.32
CA ASN A 95 13.30 -6.48 11.47
C ASN A 95 12.30 -5.69 12.31
N ASP A 96 12.73 -5.31 13.52
CA ASP A 96 11.87 -4.60 14.48
C ASP A 96 11.44 -3.22 13.98
N ASP A 97 12.31 -2.52 13.24
CA ASP A 97 11.98 -1.20 12.70
C ASP A 97 10.85 -1.27 11.69
N ILE A 98 10.87 -2.27 10.83
CA ILE A 98 9.78 -2.48 9.86
C ILE A 98 8.47 -2.85 10.58
N GLN A 99 8.55 -3.69 11.61
CA GLN A 99 7.37 -4.03 12.43
C GLN A 99 6.75 -2.79 13.04
N ASP A 100 7.57 -1.90 13.60
CA ASP A 100 7.11 -0.67 14.24
C ASP A 100 6.47 0.28 13.23
N ILE A 101 7.06 0.43 12.05
CA ILE A 101 6.50 1.27 10.99
C ILE A 101 5.14 0.71 10.55
N VAL A 102 5.04 -0.59 10.33
CA VAL A 102 3.79 -1.25 9.92
C VAL A 102 2.70 -1.03 10.96
N LYS A 103 3.00 -1.28 12.22
CA LYS A 103 2.04 -1.10 13.32
C LYS A 103 1.58 0.34 13.44
N SER A 104 2.50 1.28 13.37
CA SER A 104 2.21 2.71 13.47
C SER A 104 1.29 3.18 12.34
N ILE A 105 1.63 2.85 11.10
CA ILE A 105 0.84 3.26 9.94
C ILE A 105 -0.56 2.63 9.99
N ARG A 106 -0.63 1.33 10.33
CA ARG A 106 -1.92 0.62 10.39
C ARG A 106 -2.83 1.24 11.45
N LYS A 107 -2.30 1.51 12.63
CA LYS A 107 -3.05 2.13 13.72
C LYS A 107 -3.63 3.49 13.30
N GLU A 108 -2.85 4.32 12.63
CA GLU A 108 -3.28 5.66 12.20
C GLU A 108 -4.29 5.61 11.06
N CYS A 109 -4.20 4.63 10.17
CA CYS A 109 -4.99 4.60 8.94
C CYS A 109 -6.29 3.80 9.07
N THR A 110 -6.38 2.88 10.02
CA THR A 110 -7.54 1.97 10.15
C THR A 110 -8.34 2.18 11.41
N SER A 111 -7.96 3.10 12.24
CA SER A 111 -8.71 3.42 13.47
C SER A 111 -9.80 4.45 13.24
#